data_3d2424a9ada26dbe70cf419ccdc599f7
#
_entry.id   3d2424a9ada26dbe70cf419ccdc599f7
#
_cell.length_a   1.000
_cell.length_b   1.000
_cell.length_c   1.000
_cell.angle_alpha   90.00
_cell.angle_beta   90.00
_cell.angle_gamma   90.00
#
_symmetry.space_group_name_H-M   'P 1'
#
loop_
_entity.id
_entity.type
_entity.pdbx_description
1 polymer ?
#
loop_
_entity_poly.entity_id
_entity_poly.type
_entity_poly.pdbx_seq_one_letter_code
_entity_poly.pdbx_strand_id
1 'polypeptide(L)'
;MSANQNRASPIQFASDNNSAICPEAWRALERANAGHAPADGADDWTAAARAAISNLFETACDVFFVYTGTAANSLALAAICRSTDAIVCHAQAHINVDECGGPEFMSGGAKLLPIDAPDAKLTPDAVIAAAVAPHDEHSSRPRALALTQATELGTVYSTNEIAALCEAAHARRMKVQMDGARFANAVATLGCRPADITWRAGVDVLCLGGTKNGLPAGEAIVFFDRALADEFARRRKQAGQLASKMRYLAAPWLGVLEDGAWLSHAAHANAMARRLAGALESIPQARLLAPVQSNGVFVDLPRPAIESLHAAGWHFYVFVGETGVRLMCAWDTPAEAVDRFVADLRAALAKPSAVAQSSALAQR
;
A
#
# COMPACT_ATOMS: atom_id res chain seq x y z
N MET A 1 -40.08 -0.54 3.88
CA MET A 1 -38.63 -0.51 3.64
C MET A 1 -38.33 -1.51 2.55
N SER A 2 -37.99 -1.02 1.38
CA SER A 2 -38.16 -1.70 0.09
C SER A 2 -36.94 -2.52 -0.32
N ALA A 3 -37.22 -3.60 -1.02
CA ALA A 3 -36.45 -4.63 -1.69
C ALA A 3 -35.25 -4.15 -2.55
N ASN A 4 -34.21 -3.60 -1.94
CA ASN A 4 -32.97 -3.26 -2.68
C ASN A 4 -31.70 -3.92 -2.06
N GLN A 5 -31.87 -5.03 -1.33
CA GLN A 5 -30.79 -5.69 -0.59
C GLN A 5 -30.11 -6.85 -1.31
N ASN A 6 -30.32 -7.06 -2.61
CA ASN A 6 -29.73 -8.21 -3.31
C ASN A 6 -29.11 -7.86 -4.68
N ARG A 7 -28.52 -6.69 -4.83
CA ARG A 7 -27.49 -6.53 -5.86
C ARG A 7 -26.15 -6.85 -5.20
N ALA A 8 -25.64 -8.05 -5.44
CA ALA A 8 -24.24 -8.34 -5.20
C ALA A 8 -23.43 -7.16 -5.78
N SER A 9 -22.59 -6.52 -4.95
CA SER A 9 -21.73 -5.44 -5.42
C SER A 9 -20.95 -5.95 -6.62
N PRO A 10 -20.81 -5.17 -7.70
CA PRO A 10 -20.06 -5.62 -8.86
C PRO A 10 -18.64 -5.97 -8.43
N ILE A 11 -18.19 -7.15 -8.79
CA ILE A 11 -16.80 -7.58 -8.59
C ILE A 11 -15.94 -6.63 -9.41
N GLN A 12 -14.90 -6.07 -8.81
CA GLN A 12 -14.10 -5.01 -9.39
C GLN A 12 -12.60 -5.22 -9.14
N PHE A 13 -11.77 -4.62 -9.98
CA PHE A 13 -10.31 -4.61 -9.85
C PHE A 13 -9.75 -3.19 -9.70
N ALA A 14 -10.57 -2.22 -9.27
CA ALA A 14 -10.15 -0.83 -9.13
C ALA A 14 -9.23 -0.61 -7.93
N SER A 15 -9.58 -1.18 -6.78
CA SER A 15 -8.83 -1.00 -5.55
C SER A 15 -9.12 -2.10 -4.52
N ASP A 16 -8.09 -2.51 -3.80
CA ASP A 16 -8.20 -3.34 -2.60
C ASP A 16 -8.88 -2.61 -1.41
N ASN A 17 -9.00 -1.28 -1.46
CA ASN A 17 -9.83 -0.51 -0.52
C ASN A 17 -11.35 -0.72 -0.69
N ASN A 18 -11.78 -1.31 -1.82
CA ASN A 18 -13.20 -1.48 -2.11
C ASN A 18 -13.77 -2.80 -1.55
N SER A 19 -12.91 -3.67 -1.02
CA SER A 19 -13.31 -4.91 -0.36
C SER A 19 -14.04 -4.64 0.97
N ALA A 20 -14.81 -5.63 1.41
CA ALA A 20 -15.48 -5.57 2.71
C ALA A 20 -14.49 -5.73 3.87
N ILE A 21 -14.99 -5.52 5.09
CA ILE A 21 -14.27 -5.89 6.31
C ILE A 21 -14.16 -7.42 6.37
N CYS A 22 -12.97 -7.95 6.65
CA CYS A 22 -12.80 -9.39 6.78
C CYS A 22 -13.50 -9.93 8.05
N PRO A 23 -13.93 -11.21 8.04
CA PRO A 23 -14.70 -11.79 9.15
C PRO A 23 -13.95 -11.73 10.50
N GLU A 24 -12.63 -11.85 10.51
CA GLU A 24 -11.78 -11.82 11.70
C GLU A 24 -11.81 -10.43 12.35
N ALA A 25 -11.64 -9.38 11.55
CA ALA A 25 -11.72 -8.00 12.00
C ALA A 25 -13.12 -7.64 12.49
N TRP A 26 -14.15 -8.10 11.78
CA TRP A 26 -15.54 -7.86 12.17
C TRP A 26 -15.87 -8.50 13.53
N ARG A 27 -15.53 -9.77 13.73
CA ARG A 27 -15.73 -10.46 15.02
C ARG A 27 -14.97 -9.79 16.17
N ALA A 28 -13.77 -9.25 15.90
CA ALA A 28 -13.02 -8.50 16.90
C ALA A 28 -13.71 -7.16 17.27
N LEU A 29 -14.29 -6.47 16.30
CA LEU A 29 -15.10 -5.26 16.55
C LEU A 29 -16.34 -5.57 17.40
N GLU A 30 -17.05 -6.65 17.12
CA GLU A 30 -18.22 -7.07 17.91
C GLU A 30 -17.83 -7.34 19.37
N ARG A 31 -16.72 -8.05 19.60
CA ARG A 31 -16.18 -8.29 20.97
C ARG A 31 -15.80 -6.97 21.65
N ALA A 32 -15.17 -6.05 20.94
CA ALA A 32 -14.75 -4.75 21.50
C ALA A 32 -15.92 -3.79 21.76
N ASN A 33 -17.10 -4.05 21.19
CA ASN A 33 -18.28 -3.22 21.37
C ASN A 33 -19.02 -3.45 22.69
N ALA A 34 -18.52 -4.34 23.56
CA ALA A 34 -19.13 -4.62 24.84
C ALA A 34 -18.67 -3.60 25.91
N GLY A 35 -19.63 -3.08 26.68
CA GLY A 35 -19.38 -2.25 27.87
C GLY A 35 -18.64 -0.93 27.63
N HIS A 36 -18.14 -0.37 28.72
CA HIS A 36 -17.33 0.85 28.73
C HIS A 36 -15.84 0.50 28.75
N ALA A 37 -15.02 1.31 28.07
CA ALA A 37 -13.57 1.22 28.11
C ALA A 37 -12.97 2.63 28.16
N PRO A 38 -11.79 2.82 28.79
CA PRO A 38 -11.09 4.10 28.79
C PRO A 38 -10.90 4.66 27.38
N ALA A 39 -10.97 5.99 27.26
CA ALA A 39 -10.84 6.68 25.99
C ALA A 39 -9.37 6.85 25.56
N ASP A 40 -9.18 7.36 24.34
CA ASP A 40 -7.92 7.88 23.81
C ASP A 40 -6.76 6.84 23.80
N GLY A 41 -7.11 5.54 23.70
CA GLY A 41 -6.13 4.46 23.61
C GLY A 41 -5.55 3.99 24.95
N ALA A 42 -6.20 4.33 26.06
CA ALA A 42 -5.89 3.82 27.38
C ALA A 42 -6.66 2.51 27.72
N ASP A 43 -7.33 1.93 26.74
CA ASP A 43 -8.11 0.71 26.85
C ASP A 43 -7.26 -0.57 26.62
N ASP A 44 -7.75 -1.70 27.13
CA ASP A 44 -7.07 -2.99 27.04
C ASP A 44 -6.96 -3.52 25.62
N TRP A 45 -7.91 -3.20 24.72
CA TRP A 45 -7.86 -3.59 23.31
C TRP A 45 -6.68 -2.93 22.59
N THR A 46 -6.49 -1.62 22.86
CA THR A 46 -5.36 -0.87 22.31
C THR A 46 -4.03 -1.39 22.86
N ALA A 47 -3.95 -1.69 24.15
CA ALA A 47 -2.76 -2.26 24.76
C ALA A 47 -2.42 -3.64 24.18
N ALA A 48 -3.42 -4.52 24.06
CA ALA A 48 -3.25 -5.85 23.50
C ALA A 48 -2.83 -5.81 22.01
N ALA A 49 -3.42 -4.92 21.20
CA ALA A 49 -3.06 -4.78 19.79
C ALA A 49 -1.61 -4.27 19.60
N ARG A 50 -1.16 -3.34 20.45
CA ARG A 50 0.25 -2.91 20.47
C ARG A 50 1.19 -4.06 20.79
N ALA A 51 0.84 -4.86 21.80
CA ALA A 51 1.63 -6.02 22.19
C ALA A 51 1.68 -7.08 21.06
N ALA A 52 0.54 -7.35 20.41
CA ALA A 52 0.47 -8.29 19.29
C ALA A 52 1.36 -7.84 18.12
N ILE A 53 1.37 -6.54 17.77
CA ILE A 53 2.24 -5.99 16.73
C ILE A 53 3.72 -6.07 17.15
N SER A 54 4.06 -5.75 18.40
CA SER A 54 5.46 -5.92 18.88
C SER A 54 5.92 -7.37 18.80
N ASN A 55 5.05 -8.32 19.14
CA ASN A 55 5.34 -9.76 19.03
C ASN A 55 5.51 -10.17 17.56
N LEU A 56 4.70 -9.62 16.63
CA LEU A 56 4.82 -9.86 15.18
C LEU A 56 6.21 -9.50 14.66
N PHE A 57 6.78 -8.39 15.16
CA PHE A 57 8.12 -7.93 14.76
C PHE A 57 9.25 -8.45 15.64
N GLU A 58 8.98 -9.27 16.67
CA GLU A 58 9.99 -9.89 17.52
C GLU A 58 10.92 -8.87 18.21
N THR A 59 10.45 -7.67 18.49
CA THR A 59 11.23 -6.61 19.12
C THR A 59 10.36 -5.62 19.90
N ALA A 60 10.98 -4.91 20.84
CA ALA A 60 10.34 -3.79 21.49
C ALA A 60 10.23 -2.61 20.50
N CYS A 61 9.01 -2.16 20.24
CA CYS A 61 8.73 -1.02 19.38
C CYS A 61 7.58 -0.18 19.94
N ASP A 62 7.50 1.07 19.53
CA ASP A 62 6.39 1.95 19.88
C ASP A 62 5.36 1.95 18.74
N VAL A 63 4.09 1.62 19.08
CA VAL A 63 3.02 1.44 18.11
C VAL A 63 1.91 2.47 18.33
N PHE A 64 1.52 3.15 17.24
CA PHE A 64 0.46 4.15 17.25
C PHE A 64 -0.54 3.90 16.13
N PHE A 65 -1.84 3.84 16.46
CA PHE A 65 -2.91 3.71 15.48
C PHE A 65 -3.36 5.08 14.98
N VAL A 66 -3.60 5.17 13.66
CA VAL A 66 -4.11 6.34 12.93
C VAL A 66 -5.17 5.91 11.94
N TYR A 67 -5.98 6.85 11.41
CA TYR A 67 -7.11 6.49 10.55
C TYR A 67 -6.75 6.10 9.12
N THR A 68 -5.71 6.70 8.53
CA THR A 68 -5.40 6.57 7.10
C THR A 68 -3.91 6.36 6.84
N GLY A 69 -3.56 5.77 5.68
CA GLY A 69 -2.18 5.63 5.22
C GLY A 69 -1.50 6.98 5.03
N THR A 70 -2.20 7.97 4.46
CA THR A 70 -1.68 9.34 4.32
C THR A 70 -1.30 9.95 5.66
N ALA A 71 -2.14 9.78 6.69
CA ALA A 71 -1.79 10.25 8.05
C ALA A 71 -0.58 9.48 8.61
N ALA A 72 -0.48 8.17 8.35
CA ALA A 72 0.64 7.35 8.80
C ALA A 72 1.96 7.82 8.17
N ASN A 73 2.01 7.94 6.85
CA ASN A 73 3.20 8.37 6.11
C ASN A 73 3.61 9.80 6.50
N SER A 74 2.66 10.74 6.46
CA SER A 74 2.92 12.15 6.75
C SER A 74 3.43 12.37 8.17
N LEU A 75 2.85 11.71 9.16
CA LEU A 75 3.25 11.86 10.57
C LEU A 75 4.55 11.14 10.88
N ALA A 76 4.79 9.95 10.30
CA ALA A 76 6.05 9.23 10.43
C ALA A 76 7.21 10.05 9.86
N LEU A 77 7.04 10.63 8.66
CA LEU A 77 8.04 11.49 8.04
C LEU A 77 8.23 12.81 8.81
N ALA A 78 7.17 13.38 9.38
CA ALA A 78 7.26 14.56 10.25
C ALA A 78 7.97 14.28 11.59
N ALA A 79 8.05 13.02 12.03
CA ALA A 79 8.86 12.64 13.19
C ALA A 79 10.36 12.61 12.86
N ILE A 80 10.71 12.40 11.58
CA ILE A 80 12.09 12.34 11.09
C ILE A 80 12.59 13.71 10.62
N CYS A 81 11.76 14.43 9.87
CA CYS A 81 12.14 15.61 9.09
C CYS A 81 11.57 16.90 9.69
N ARG A 82 12.32 18.00 9.48
CA ARG A 82 11.93 19.38 9.75
C ARG A 82 11.75 20.13 8.42
N SER A 83 11.24 21.34 8.47
CA SER A 83 11.01 22.19 7.29
C SER A 83 12.23 22.46 6.40
N THR A 84 13.43 22.32 6.94
CA THR A 84 14.72 22.52 6.21
C THR A 84 15.30 21.21 5.66
N ASP A 85 14.65 20.10 5.93
CA ASP A 85 15.11 18.77 5.52
C ASP A 85 14.47 18.33 4.19
N ALA A 86 14.98 17.23 3.63
CA ALA A 86 14.42 16.60 2.46
C ALA A 86 14.22 15.10 2.67
N ILE A 87 13.27 14.55 1.90
CA ILE A 87 12.86 13.16 1.90
C ILE A 87 13.16 12.58 0.52
N VAL A 88 14.06 11.62 0.44
CA VAL A 88 14.32 10.86 -0.79
C VAL A 88 13.25 9.80 -0.95
N CYS A 89 12.63 9.72 -2.12
CA CYS A 89 11.60 8.72 -2.42
C CYS A 89 11.62 8.36 -3.91
N HIS A 90 10.91 7.31 -4.30
CA HIS A 90 10.68 7.02 -5.71
C HIS A 90 9.71 8.04 -6.33
N ALA A 91 9.85 8.35 -7.64
CA ALA A 91 8.99 9.31 -8.33
C ALA A 91 7.50 8.90 -8.32
N GLN A 92 7.21 7.60 -8.30
CA GLN A 92 5.86 7.07 -8.19
C GLN A 92 5.40 6.81 -6.75
N ALA A 93 6.25 7.10 -5.73
CA ALA A 93 5.87 6.89 -4.34
C ALA A 93 4.56 7.63 -4.01
N HIS A 94 3.66 6.96 -3.29
CA HIS A 94 2.35 7.49 -2.92
C HIS A 94 2.44 8.88 -2.26
N ILE A 95 3.45 9.09 -1.41
CA ILE A 95 3.75 10.37 -0.78
C ILE A 95 4.02 11.50 -1.78
N ASN A 96 4.52 11.17 -2.98
CA ASN A 96 4.84 12.15 -4.02
C ASN A 96 3.65 12.43 -4.95
N VAL A 97 2.81 11.42 -5.23
CA VAL A 97 1.82 11.51 -6.30
C VAL A 97 0.37 11.55 -5.83
N ASP A 98 0.04 11.02 -4.63
CA ASP A 98 -1.35 10.77 -4.24
C ASP A 98 -1.66 11.10 -2.74
N GLU A 99 -0.87 12.00 -2.11
CA GLU A 99 -1.11 12.46 -0.73
C GLU A 99 -1.30 13.98 -0.61
N CYS A 100 -1.49 14.67 -1.74
CA CYS A 100 -1.85 16.10 -1.78
C CYS A 100 -0.91 16.99 -0.95
N GLY A 101 0.40 16.71 -0.92
CA GLY A 101 1.37 17.45 -0.11
C GLY A 101 1.27 17.20 1.40
N GLY A 102 0.67 16.08 1.79
CA GLY A 102 0.51 15.72 3.21
C GLY A 102 1.83 15.64 3.98
N PRO A 103 2.86 14.94 3.48
CA PRO A 103 4.18 14.89 4.14
C PRO A 103 4.82 16.27 4.30
N GLU A 104 4.77 17.12 3.28
CA GLU A 104 5.29 18.49 3.31
C GLU A 104 4.54 19.34 4.34
N PHE A 105 3.21 19.24 4.35
CA PHE A 105 2.37 19.99 5.29
C PHE A 105 2.65 19.61 6.75
N MET A 106 2.67 18.30 7.05
CA MET A 106 2.84 17.79 8.42
C MET A 106 4.26 17.96 8.96
N SER A 107 5.29 18.00 8.10
CA SER A 107 6.69 18.27 8.47
C SER A 107 7.00 19.76 8.56
N GLY A 108 6.06 20.62 8.17
CA GLY A 108 6.24 22.07 8.12
C GLY A 108 7.05 22.54 6.89
N GLY A 109 7.13 21.71 5.83
CA GLY A 109 7.75 22.07 4.56
C GLY A 109 8.98 21.24 4.14
N ALA A 110 9.16 20.03 4.66
CA ALA A 110 10.22 19.14 4.18
C ALA A 110 10.02 18.85 2.68
N LYS A 111 11.09 18.96 1.91
CA LYS A 111 11.04 18.83 0.45
C LYS A 111 11.11 17.36 0.04
N LEU A 112 10.23 16.92 -0.86
CA LEU A 112 10.40 15.63 -1.52
C LEU A 112 11.49 15.71 -2.60
N LEU A 113 12.33 14.68 -2.68
CA LEU A 113 13.34 14.47 -3.71
C LEU A 113 13.01 13.17 -4.46
N PRO A 114 12.09 13.22 -5.42
CA PRO A 114 11.69 12.04 -6.17
C PRO A 114 12.77 11.58 -7.15
N ILE A 115 13.05 10.28 -7.18
CA ILE A 115 13.99 9.63 -8.09
C ILE A 115 13.20 8.69 -8.99
N ASP A 116 13.34 8.82 -10.30
CA ASP A 116 12.78 7.87 -11.25
C ASP A 116 13.73 6.66 -11.41
N ALA A 117 13.16 5.46 -11.32
CA ALA A 117 13.91 4.21 -11.43
C ALA A 117 13.00 3.07 -11.93
N PRO A 118 13.53 2.04 -12.61
CA PRO A 118 12.75 0.92 -13.08
C PRO A 118 12.00 0.18 -11.96
N ASP A 119 10.85 -0.40 -12.30
CA ASP A 119 10.04 -1.26 -11.43
C ASP A 119 9.59 -0.58 -10.10
N ALA A 120 9.56 0.75 -10.07
CA ALA A 120 9.30 1.55 -8.87
C ALA A 120 10.28 1.25 -7.70
N LYS A 121 11.49 0.79 -8.01
CA LYS A 121 12.52 0.42 -7.03
C LYS A 121 13.70 1.36 -7.05
N LEU A 122 14.03 1.94 -5.91
CA LEU A 122 15.27 2.69 -5.71
C LEU A 122 16.48 1.75 -5.65
N THR A 123 17.65 2.27 -5.99
CA THR A 123 18.93 1.59 -5.81
C THR A 123 19.82 2.34 -4.81
N PRO A 124 20.75 1.67 -4.12
CA PRO A 124 21.70 2.34 -3.23
C PRO A 124 22.46 3.48 -3.90
N ASP A 125 22.90 3.30 -5.15
CA ASP A 125 23.65 4.33 -5.89
C ASP A 125 22.79 5.58 -6.15
N ALA A 126 21.50 5.40 -6.50
CA ALA A 126 20.60 6.51 -6.71
C ALA A 126 20.33 7.29 -5.39
N VAL A 127 20.16 6.57 -4.26
CA VAL A 127 20.03 7.18 -2.93
C VAL A 127 21.31 7.93 -2.55
N ILE A 128 22.48 7.35 -2.80
CA ILE A 128 23.77 7.96 -2.57
C ILE A 128 23.91 9.27 -3.37
N ALA A 129 23.59 9.23 -4.66
CA ALA A 129 23.67 10.39 -5.54
C ALA A 129 22.76 11.53 -5.06
N ALA A 130 21.53 11.24 -4.67
CA ALA A 130 20.60 12.24 -4.12
C ALA A 130 21.10 12.84 -2.80
N ALA A 131 21.82 12.07 -2.00
CA ALA A 131 22.35 12.51 -0.70
C ALA A 131 23.67 13.28 -0.79
N VAL A 132 24.40 13.24 -1.92
CA VAL A 132 25.72 13.90 -2.12
C VAL A 132 25.57 15.26 -2.83
N ALA A 133 24.39 15.62 -3.34
CA ALA A 133 24.17 16.96 -3.91
C ALA A 133 24.61 18.05 -2.92
N PRO A 134 25.08 19.23 -3.37
CA PRO A 134 25.56 20.29 -2.46
C PRO A 134 24.48 20.60 -1.41
N HIS A 135 24.84 20.40 -0.15
CA HIS A 135 23.96 20.68 1.00
C HIS A 135 24.55 21.79 1.83
N ASP A 136 24.64 22.95 1.21
CA ASP A 136 24.95 24.22 1.86
C ASP A 136 23.65 24.87 2.41
N GLU A 137 23.73 26.08 2.85
CA GLU A 137 22.58 26.84 3.37
C GLU A 137 21.48 27.13 2.34
N HIS A 138 21.74 26.86 1.04
CA HIS A 138 20.80 27.09 -0.06
C HIS A 138 19.96 25.85 -0.40
N SER A 139 20.25 24.70 0.18
CA SER A 139 19.60 23.42 -0.18
C SER A 139 19.04 22.68 1.03
N SER A 140 17.87 22.05 0.87
CA SER A 140 17.31 21.15 1.89
C SER A 140 18.18 19.90 2.02
N ARG A 141 18.48 19.50 3.26
CA ARG A 141 19.33 18.35 3.53
C ARG A 141 18.52 17.05 3.61
N PRO A 142 18.84 16.00 2.84
CA PRO A 142 18.23 14.68 2.97
C PRO A 142 18.37 14.13 4.39
N ARG A 143 17.23 13.81 5.01
CA ARG A 143 17.13 13.25 6.37
C ARG A 143 16.31 11.97 6.44
N ALA A 144 15.49 11.72 5.42
CA ALA A 144 14.72 10.51 5.31
C ALA A 144 14.87 9.86 3.94
N LEU A 145 14.90 8.54 3.92
CA LEU A 145 14.61 7.69 2.79
C LEU A 145 13.23 7.09 3.01
N ALA A 146 12.31 7.30 2.08
CA ALA A 146 10.99 6.67 2.08
C ALA A 146 10.98 5.53 1.04
N LEU A 147 10.69 4.32 1.50
CA LEU A 147 10.54 3.11 0.69
C LEU A 147 9.08 2.66 0.70
N THR A 148 8.59 2.06 -0.38
CA THR A 148 7.25 1.45 -0.43
C THR A 148 7.35 -0.06 -0.62
N GLN A 149 6.72 -0.84 0.27
CA GLN A 149 6.75 -2.30 0.25
C GLN A 149 5.34 -2.90 0.43
N ALA A 150 4.75 -3.57 -0.57
CA ALA A 150 5.18 -3.64 -1.98
C ALA A 150 5.06 -2.29 -2.68
N THR A 151 5.85 -2.06 -3.73
CA THR A 151 5.90 -0.80 -4.47
C THR A 151 4.58 -0.47 -5.17
N GLU A 152 4.48 0.73 -5.70
CA GLU A 152 3.29 1.22 -6.42
C GLU A 152 3.01 0.46 -7.72
N LEU A 153 4.02 -0.19 -8.30
CA LEU A 153 3.87 -1.11 -9.43
C LEU A 153 3.71 -2.59 -9.00
N GLY A 154 3.57 -2.85 -7.70
CA GLY A 154 3.36 -4.20 -7.17
C GLY A 154 4.61 -5.07 -7.13
N THR A 155 5.79 -4.52 -7.39
CA THR A 155 7.06 -5.21 -7.20
C THR A 155 7.45 -5.26 -5.73
N VAL A 156 8.35 -6.16 -5.36
CA VAL A 156 8.72 -6.40 -3.97
C VAL A 156 10.24 -6.32 -3.81
N TYR A 157 10.71 -5.46 -2.92
CA TYR A 157 12.11 -5.46 -2.51
C TYR A 157 12.43 -6.75 -1.75
N SER A 158 13.52 -7.41 -2.11
CA SER A 158 14.09 -8.50 -1.30
C SER A 158 14.70 -7.96 0.00
N THR A 159 14.91 -8.84 0.97
CA THR A 159 15.59 -8.50 2.23
C THR A 159 16.95 -7.84 1.99
N ASN A 160 17.72 -8.35 1.03
CA ASN A 160 19.04 -7.80 0.71
C ASN A 160 18.97 -6.41 0.07
N GLU A 161 17.99 -6.15 -0.81
CA GLU A 161 17.77 -4.82 -1.39
C GLU A 161 17.40 -3.81 -0.32
N ILE A 162 16.50 -4.16 0.62
CA ILE A 162 16.14 -3.28 1.73
C ILE A 162 17.36 -3.00 2.60
N ALA A 163 18.13 -4.03 2.98
CA ALA A 163 19.32 -3.86 3.81
C ALA A 163 20.36 -2.95 3.16
N ALA A 164 20.63 -3.11 1.87
CA ALA A 164 21.58 -2.27 1.13
C ALA A 164 21.11 -0.80 1.04
N LEU A 165 19.81 -0.56 0.85
CA LEU A 165 19.21 0.78 0.85
C LEU A 165 19.29 1.43 2.23
N CYS A 166 19.00 0.68 3.29
CA CYS A 166 19.10 1.15 4.67
C CYS A 166 20.55 1.49 5.04
N GLU A 167 21.52 0.66 4.67
CA GLU A 167 22.95 0.91 4.87
C GLU A 167 23.37 2.20 4.16
N ALA A 168 23.01 2.37 2.89
CA ALA A 168 23.32 3.56 2.12
C ALA A 168 22.71 4.84 2.74
N ALA A 169 21.49 4.76 3.25
CA ALA A 169 20.81 5.86 3.93
C ALA A 169 21.48 6.20 5.29
N HIS A 170 21.70 5.20 6.13
CA HIS A 170 22.29 5.39 7.47
C HIS A 170 23.71 5.92 7.40
N ALA A 171 24.53 5.46 6.43
CA ALA A 171 25.87 6.02 6.19
C ALA A 171 25.85 7.53 5.91
N ARG A 172 24.70 8.08 5.53
CA ARG A 172 24.45 9.51 5.26
C ARG A 172 23.58 10.19 6.31
N ARG A 173 23.40 9.53 7.45
CA ARG A 173 22.60 10.03 8.58
C ARG A 173 21.13 10.28 8.21
N MET A 174 20.61 9.59 7.20
CA MET A 174 19.19 9.54 6.92
C MET A 174 18.54 8.41 7.72
N LYS A 175 17.29 8.60 8.12
CA LYS A 175 16.42 7.58 8.67
C LYS A 175 15.59 6.94 7.56
N VAL A 176 15.17 5.69 7.75
CA VAL A 176 14.39 4.95 6.77
C VAL A 176 12.97 4.77 7.26
N GLN A 177 12.02 5.36 6.53
CA GLN A 177 10.60 5.10 6.65
C GLN A 177 10.17 4.10 5.56
N MET A 178 9.33 3.14 5.93
CA MET A 178 8.72 2.21 5.00
C MET A 178 7.20 2.42 4.97
N ASP A 179 6.66 2.78 3.80
CA ASP A 179 5.25 2.67 3.51
C ASP A 179 4.91 1.19 3.29
N GLY A 180 4.20 0.63 4.24
CA GLY A 180 3.75 -0.75 4.26
C GLY A 180 2.26 -0.91 3.97
N ALA A 181 1.66 -0.06 3.13
CA ALA A 181 0.24 -0.17 2.76
C ALA A 181 -0.14 -1.56 2.25
N ARG A 182 0.83 -2.28 1.64
CA ARG A 182 0.70 -3.68 1.22
C ARG A 182 1.81 -4.57 1.80
N PHE A 183 2.23 -4.29 3.01
CA PHE A 183 3.28 -5.03 3.71
C PHE A 183 2.99 -6.52 3.81
N ALA A 184 1.75 -6.89 4.14
CA ALA A 184 1.32 -8.28 4.22
C ALA A 184 1.52 -9.03 2.89
N ASN A 185 1.24 -8.38 1.75
CA ASN A 185 1.45 -8.94 0.42
C ASN A 185 2.93 -9.19 0.14
N ALA A 186 3.82 -8.29 0.54
CA ALA A 186 5.26 -8.46 0.40
C ALA A 186 5.78 -9.60 1.28
N VAL A 187 5.37 -9.68 2.54
CA VAL A 187 5.72 -10.80 3.44
C VAL A 187 5.24 -12.14 2.87
N ALA A 188 4.00 -12.20 2.36
CA ALA A 188 3.45 -13.40 1.73
C ALA A 188 4.22 -13.83 0.47
N THR A 189 4.75 -12.87 -0.29
CA THR A 189 5.56 -13.16 -1.49
C THR A 189 6.96 -13.66 -1.12
N LEU A 190 7.61 -13.03 -0.15
CA LEU A 190 8.96 -13.36 0.26
C LEU A 190 9.03 -14.63 1.12
N GLY A 191 7.93 -15.02 1.76
CA GLY A 191 7.90 -16.16 2.69
C GLY A 191 8.84 -15.97 3.89
N CYS A 192 9.11 -14.72 4.29
CA CYS A 192 10.03 -14.36 5.35
C CYS A 192 9.29 -13.90 6.61
N ARG A 193 10.03 -13.72 7.72
CA ARG A 193 9.45 -13.10 8.92
C ARG A 193 9.32 -11.58 8.71
N PRO A 194 8.27 -10.93 9.25
CA PRO A 194 8.12 -9.48 9.19
C PRO A 194 9.34 -8.70 9.68
N ALA A 195 10.02 -9.22 10.72
CA ALA A 195 11.25 -8.63 11.26
C ALA A 195 12.39 -8.57 10.23
N ASP A 196 12.48 -9.55 9.33
CA ASP A 196 13.61 -9.68 8.39
C ASP A 196 13.60 -8.62 7.29
N ILE A 197 12.41 -8.09 6.95
CA ILE A 197 12.24 -7.01 5.95
C ILE A 197 11.93 -5.65 6.60
N THR A 198 12.13 -5.52 7.91
CA THR A 198 11.95 -4.27 8.66
C THR A 198 13.20 -3.93 9.46
N TRP A 199 13.13 -3.93 10.78
CA TRP A 199 14.20 -3.46 11.64
C TRP A 199 15.51 -4.25 11.51
N ARG A 200 15.46 -5.54 11.22
CA ARG A 200 16.67 -6.34 10.95
C ARG A 200 17.37 -5.93 9.66
N ALA A 201 16.62 -5.44 8.68
CA ALA A 201 17.17 -4.88 7.45
C ALA A 201 17.54 -3.39 7.59
N GLY A 202 17.24 -2.76 8.73
CA GLY A 202 17.60 -1.38 9.01
C GLY A 202 16.47 -0.36 8.87
N VAL A 203 15.22 -0.76 8.71
CA VAL A 203 14.07 0.17 8.70
C VAL A 203 13.86 0.76 10.09
N ASP A 204 13.78 2.10 10.20
CA ASP A 204 13.62 2.82 11.46
C ASP A 204 12.13 2.95 11.86
N VAL A 205 11.24 3.16 10.87
CA VAL A 205 9.79 3.27 11.10
C VAL A 205 8.99 2.66 9.95
N LEU A 206 7.96 1.90 10.29
CA LEU A 206 7.04 1.27 9.35
C LEU A 206 5.63 1.86 9.51
N CYS A 207 5.01 2.24 8.40
CA CYS A 207 3.57 2.48 8.31
C CYS A 207 2.89 1.16 7.90
N LEU A 208 2.48 0.36 8.87
CA LEU A 208 1.88 -0.95 8.64
C LEU A 208 0.43 -0.81 8.19
N GLY A 209 0.14 -1.23 6.97
CA GLY A 209 -1.18 -1.16 6.34
C GLY A 209 -2.14 -2.26 6.82
N GLY A 210 -3.34 -1.84 7.22
CA GLY A 210 -4.42 -2.76 7.63
C GLY A 210 -5.64 -2.67 6.72
N THR A 211 -6.03 -1.47 6.31
CA THR A 211 -7.26 -1.21 5.55
C THR A 211 -7.34 -2.03 4.26
N LYS A 212 -6.27 -2.06 3.46
CA LYS A 212 -6.23 -2.80 2.19
C LYS A 212 -6.22 -4.32 2.37
N ASN A 213 -6.02 -4.79 3.59
CA ASN A 213 -5.97 -6.21 3.94
C ASN A 213 -7.15 -6.65 4.83
N GLY A 214 -8.29 -5.99 4.69
CA GLY A 214 -9.56 -6.39 5.30
C GLY A 214 -9.94 -5.69 6.61
N LEU A 215 -9.18 -4.71 7.09
CA LEU A 215 -9.60 -3.89 8.21
C LEU A 215 -10.64 -2.84 7.77
N PRO A 216 -11.54 -2.39 8.67
CA PRO A 216 -12.53 -1.36 8.36
C PRO A 216 -11.93 0.02 8.15
N ALA A 217 -10.87 0.31 8.89
CA ALA A 217 -10.06 1.52 8.88
C ALA A 217 -8.88 1.34 9.82
N GLY A 218 -7.87 2.18 9.66
CA GLY A 218 -6.77 2.26 10.62
C GLY A 218 -5.51 1.54 10.17
N GLU A 219 -4.44 2.31 10.27
CA GLU A 219 -3.07 1.87 10.02
C GLU A 219 -2.29 1.92 11.34
N ALA A 220 -1.20 1.17 11.44
CA ALA A 220 -0.32 1.22 12.60
C ALA A 220 1.05 1.80 12.21
N ILE A 221 1.48 2.85 12.90
CA ILE A 221 2.85 3.35 12.78
C ILE A 221 3.69 2.63 13.83
N VAL A 222 4.73 1.96 13.38
CA VAL A 222 5.61 1.13 14.21
C VAL A 222 7.02 1.73 14.19
N PHE A 223 7.44 2.30 15.31
CA PHE A 223 8.77 2.87 15.48
C PHE A 223 9.71 1.80 16.07
N PHE A 224 10.63 1.32 15.26
CA PHE A 224 11.73 0.46 15.70
C PHE A 224 12.85 1.30 16.32
N ASP A 225 13.17 2.45 15.72
CA ASP A 225 13.95 3.49 16.40
C ASP A 225 13.01 4.30 17.31
N ARG A 226 12.94 3.90 18.58
CA ARG A 226 12.03 4.46 19.58
C ARG A 226 12.31 5.93 19.89
N ALA A 227 13.53 6.42 19.61
CA ALA A 227 13.84 7.84 19.79
C ALA A 227 13.02 8.75 18.84
N LEU A 228 12.58 8.24 17.68
CA LEU A 228 11.69 8.96 16.77
C LEU A 228 10.26 9.08 17.32
N ALA A 229 9.87 8.25 18.27
CA ALA A 229 8.53 8.23 18.85
C ALA A 229 8.35 9.24 20.02
N ASP A 230 9.39 9.90 20.49
CA ASP A 230 9.37 10.79 21.66
C ASP A 230 8.29 11.85 21.41
N GLU A 231 8.04 12.74 20.91
CA GLU A 231 6.93 13.69 20.76
C GLU A 231 5.75 13.16 19.90
N PHE A 232 5.80 11.91 19.41
CA PHE A 232 4.84 11.44 18.42
C PHE A 232 3.39 11.39 18.92
N ALA A 233 3.16 11.05 20.17
CA ALA A 233 1.83 11.05 20.78
C ALA A 233 1.15 12.44 20.69
N ARG A 234 1.92 13.52 20.88
CA ARG A 234 1.43 14.89 20.75
C ARG A 234 1.17 15.28 19.30
N ARG A 235 2.06 14.90 18.38
CA ARG A 235 1.85 15.09 16.94
C ARG A 235 0.59 14.40 16.46
N ARG A 236 0.37 13.14 16.85
CA ARG A 236 -0.84 12.38 16.54
C ARG A 236 -2.10 13.09 17.05
N LYS A 237 -2.10 13.58 18.28
CA LYS A 237 -3.24 14.35 18.82
C LYS A 237 -3.47 15.64 18.07
N GLN A 238 -2.41 16.40 17.79
CA GLN A 238 -2.46 17.67 17.05
C GLN A 238 -3.03 17.48 15.64
N ALA A 239 -2.69 16.37 14.96
CA ALA A 239 -3.19 16.01 13.64
C ALA A 239 -4.62 15.42 13.64
N GLY A 240 -5.30 15.36 14.78
CA GLY A 240 -6.65 14.78 14.89
C GLY A 240 -6.70 13.26 14.76
N GLN A 241 -5.55 12.56 14.86
CA GLN A 241 -5.45 11.12 14.67
C GLN A 241 -5.54 10.30 15.96
N LEU A 242 -5.79 10.94 17.11
CA LEU A 242 -6.08 10.26 18.36
C LEU A 242 -7.59 10.02 18.48
N ALA A 243 -8.05 8.84 18.10
CA ALA A 243 -9.46 8.48 18.19
C ALA A 243 -9.89 8.35 19.65
N SER A 244 -11.00 8.99 20.05
CA SER A 244 -11.54 8.87 21.42
C SER A 244 -11.94 7.44 21.75
N LYS A 245 -12.51 6.71 20.79
CA LYS A 245 -12.81 5.28 20.91
C LYS A 245 -11.77 4.46 20.17
N MET A 246 -10.49 4.57 20.58
CA MET A 246 -9.34 3.96 19.92
C MET A 246 -9.50 2.44 19.78
N ARG A 247 -10.21 1.79 20.70
CA ARG A 247 -10.48 0.35 20.65
C ARG A 247 -11.07 -0.11 19.30
N TYR A 248 -11.83 0.72 18.59
CA TYR A 248 -12.39 0.35 17.29
C TYR A 248 -11.38 0.42 16.13
N LEU A 249 -10.28 1.15 16.29
CA LEU A 249 -9.15 1.08 15.37
C LEU A 249 -8.17 -0.06 15.75
N ALA A 250 -8.07 -0.39 17.03
CA ALA A 250 -7.10 -1.36 17.53
C ALA A 250 -7.60 -2.81 17.50
N ALA A 251 -8.85 -3.05 17.90
CA ALA A 251 -9.40 -4.41 17.99
C ALA A 251 -9.37 -5.20 16.66
N PRO A 252 -9.64 -4.59 15.48
CA PRO A 252 -9.52 -5.30 14.21
C PRO A 252 -8.14 -5.92 13.97
N TRP A 253 -7.07 -5.25 14.42
CA TRP A 253 -5.71 -5.78 14.35
C TRP A 253 -5.55 -7.10 15.12
N LEU A 254 -6.15 -7.20 16.32
CA LEU A 254 -6.15 -8.46 17.05
C LEU A 254 -6.82 -9.58 16.27
N GLY A 255 -7.97 -9.26 15.65
CA GLY A 255 -8.70 -10.24 14.86
C GLY A 255 -7.90 -10.81 13.70
N VAL A 256 -7.20 -9.96 12.94
CA VAL A 256 -6.46 -10.42 11.76
C VAL A 256 -5.08 -11.00 12.09
N LEU A 257 -4.48 -10.60 13.23
CA LEU A 257 -3.21 -11.17 13.70
C LEU A 257 -3.40 -12.51 14.40
N GLU A 258 -4.57 -12.74 15.01
CA GLU A 258 -4.96 -14.02 15.54
C GLU A 258 -5.00 -15.06 14.41
N ASP A 259 -4.44 -16.24 14.62
CA ASP A 259 -4.38 -17.34 13.64
C ASP A 259 -3.72 -16.99 12.27
N GLY A 260 -3.04 -15.86 12.16
CA GLY A 260 -2.31 -15.47 10.94
C GLY A 260 -3.21 -15.09 9.76
N ALA A 261 -4.46 -14.71 9.99
CA ALA A 261 -5.42 -14.35 8.94
C ALA A 261 -4.90 -13.24 8.01
N TRP A 262 -4.22 -12.22 8.56
CA TRP A 262 -3.62 -11.12 7.79
C TRP A 262 -2.70 -11.61 6.65
N LEU A 263 -1.93 -12.69 6.90
CA LEU A 263 -1.01 -13.26 5.92
C LEU A 263 -1.76 -14.17 4.92
N SER A 264 -2.75 -14.92 5.40
CA SER A 264 -3.59 -15.77 4.54
C SER A 264 -4.38 -14.94 3.54
N HIS A 265 -4.94 -13.80 3.95
CA HIS A 265 -5.65 -12.85 3.09
C HIS A 265 -4.72 -12.25 2.03
N ALA A 266 -3.55 -11.81 2.41
CA ALA A 266 -2.55 -11.28 1.48
C ALA A 266 -2.06 -12.33 0.49
N ALA A 267 -1.81 -13.56 0.95
CA ALA A 267 -1.41 -14.68 0.10
C ALA A 267 -2.50 -15.03 -0.94
N HIS A 268 -3.78 -15.01 -0.53
CA HIS A 268 -4.92 -15.18 -1.44
C HIS A 268 -4.96 -14.08 -2.52
N ALA A 269 -4.88 -12.80 -2.12
CA ALA A 269 -4.87 -11.68 -3.07
C ALA A 269 -3.71 -11.80 -4.08
N ASN A 270 -2.51 -12.16 -3.62
CA ASN A 270 -1.35 -12.42 -4.48
C ASN A 270 -1.57 -13.61 -5.42
N ALA A 271 -2.23 -14.68 -4.95
CA ALA A 271 -2.55 -15.84 -5.79
C ALA A 271 -3.53 -15.48 -6.90
N MET A 272 -4.53 -14.64 -6.62
CA MET A 272 -5.46 -14.16 -7.64
C MET A 272 -4.79 -13.25 -8.68
N ALA A 273 -3.86 -12.39 -8.25
CA ALA A 273 -3.07 -11.58 -9.16
C ALA A 273 -2.19 -12.44 -10.07
N ARG A 274 -1.52 -13.46 -9.52
CA ARG A 274 -0.73 -14.42 -10.35
C ARG A 274 -1.61 -15.19 -11.33
N ARG A 275 -2.81 -15.65 -10.90
CA ARG A 275 -3.79 -16.31 -11.79
C ARG A 275 -4.17 -15.39 -12.96
N LEU A 276 -4.47 -14.12 -12.66
CA LEU A 276 -4.80 -13.11 -13.66
C LEU A 276 -3.63 -12.89 -14.63
N ALA A 277 -2.43 -12.65 -14.10
CA ALA A 277 -1.23 -12.44 -14.91
C ALA A 277 -0.93 -13.61 -15.85
N GLY A 278 -0.94 -14.85 -15.35
CA GLY A 278 -0.71 -16.04 -16.18
C GLY A 278 -1.76 -16.22 -17.28
N ALA A 279 -3.02 -15.83 -17.04
CA ALA A 279 -4.03 -15.84 -18.09
C ALA A 279 -3.82 -14.71 -19.13
N LEU A 280 -3.35 -13.54 -18.70
CA LEU A 280 -3.05 -12.40 -19.60
C LEU A 280 -1.84 -12.68 -20.51
N GLU A 281 -0.82 -13.38 -20.02
CA GLU A 281 0.37 -13.76 -20.81
C GLU A 281 0.00 -14.57 -22.07
N SER A 282 -1.13 -15.27 -22.06
CA SER A 282 -1.65 -16.01 -23.22
C SER A 282 -2.39 -15.14 -24.25
N ILE A 283 -2.52 -13.84 -24.00
CA ILE A 283 -3.26 -12.89 -24.84
C ILE A 283 -2.24 -11.95 -25.52
N PRO A 284 -1.99 -12.06 -26.83
CA PRO A 284 -0.95 -11.28 -27.50
C PRO A 284 -1.11 -9.76 -27.42
N GLN A 285 -2.34 -9.28 -27.22
CA GLN A 285 -2.66 -7.86 -27.09
C GLN A 285 -2.59 -7.33 -25.67
N ALA A 286 -2.31 -8.18 -24.68
CA ALA A 286 -2.15 -7.81 -23.28
C ALA A 286 -0.65 -7.90 -22.91
N ARG A 287 -0.02 -6.75 -22.64
CA ARG A 287 1.41 -6.70 -22.29
C ARG A 287 1.57 -6.27 -20.84
N LEU A 288 2.10 -7.15 -20.01
CA LEU A 288 2.43 -6.80 -18.63
C LEU A 288 3.46 -5.65 -18.60
N LEU A 289 3.21 -4.65 -17.76
CA LEU A 289 4.04 -3.46 -17.61
C LEU A 289 5.08 -3.58 -16.48
N ALA A 290 4.84 -4.49 -15.54
CA ALA A 290 5.75 -4.77 -14.42
C ALA A 290 5.64 -6.25 -14.02
N PRO A 291 6.66 -6.81 -13.35
CA PRO A 291 6.58 -8.14 -12.72
C PRO A 291 5.46 -8.20 -11.67
N VAL A 292 4.63 -9.24 -11.71
CA VAL A 292 3.53 -9.43 -10.76
C VAL A 292 4.04 -10.16 -9.52
N GLN A 293 4.43 -9.40 -8.50
CA GLN A 293 5.03 -9.90 -7.26
C GLN A 293 4.14 -9.70 -6.02
N SER A 294 3.03 -8.94 -6.16
CA SER A 294 2.04 -8.75 -5.10
C SER A 294 0.63 -8.89 -5.68
N ASN A 295 -0.34 -8.20 -5.10
CA ASN A 295 -1.75 -8.29 -5.50
C ASN A 295 -2.16 -7.34 -6.65
N GLY A 296 -1.23 -6.60 -7.25
CA GLY A 296 -1.47 -5.69 -8.37
C GLY A 296 -0.96 -6.25 -9.69
N VAL A 297 -1.76 -6.14 -10.75
CA VAL A 297 -1.40 -6.47 -12.13
C VAL A 297 -1.48 -5.20 -12.96
N PHE A 298 -0.36 -4.82 -13.56
CA PHE A 298 -0.26 -3.67 -14.44
C PHE A 298 -0.09 -4.17 -15.87
N VAL A 299 -1.04 -3.85 -16.74
CA VAL A 299 -1.12 -4.38 -18.10
C VAL A 299 -1.55 -3.32 -19.10
N ASP A 300 -0.85 -3.26 -20.22
CA ASP A 300 -1.22 -2.43 -21.35
C ASP A 300 -2.26 -3.16 -22.20
N LEU A 301 -3.41 -2.52 -22.43
CA LEU A 301 -4.55 -3.06 -23.17
C LEU A 301 -4.98 -2.08 -24.25
N PRO A 302 -5.45 -2.56 -25.43
CA PRO A 302 -6.02 -1.67 -26.43
C PRO A 302 -7.20 -0.86 -25.89
N ARG A 303 -7.25 0.45 -26.18
CA ARG A 303 -8.33 1.35 -25.74
C ARG A 303 -9.74 0.80 -26.01
N PRO A 304 -10.07 0.22 -27.20
CA PRO A 304 -11.41 -0.34 -27.44
C PRO A 304 -11.76 -1.51 -26.49
N ALA A 305 -10.76 -2.28 -26.06
CA ALA A 305 -10.98 -3.35 -25.09
C ALA A 305 -11.27 -2.79 -23.70
N ILE A 306 -10.53 -1.74 -23.28
CA ILE A 306 -10.79 -1.02 -22.00
C ILE A 306 -12.22 -0.49 -21.98
N GLU A 307 -12.64 0.22 -23.04
CA GLU A 307 -13.99 0.79 -23.16
C GLU A 307 -15.07 -0.32 -23.15
N SER A 308 -14.83 -1.44 -23.83
CA SER A 308 -15.74 -2.58 -23.86
C SER A 308 -15.89 -3.24 -22.47
N LEU A 309 -14.79 -3.36 -21.71
CA LEU A 309 -14.81 -3.90 -20.34
C LEU A 309 -15.55 -2.97 -19.38
N HIS A 310 -15.33 -1.65 -19.47
CA HIS A 310 -16.09 -0.69 -18.67
C HIS A 310 -17.58 -0.72 -19.00
N ALA A 311 -17.93 -0.81 -20.28
CA ALA A 311 -19.33 -0.96 -20.73
C ALA A 311 -19.97 -2.28 -20.26
N ALA A 312 -19.19 -3.34 -20.06
CA ALA A 312 -19.61 -4.60 -19.47
C ALA A 312 -19.73 -4.54 -17.91
N GLY A 313 -19.41 -3.40 -17.30
CA GLY A 313 -19.55 -3.16 -15.85
C GLY A 313 -18.29 -3.47 -15.03
N TRP A 314 -17.15 -3.72 -15.67
CA TRP A 314 -15.90 -3.86 -14.95
C TRP A 314 -15.35 -2.50 -14.49
N HIS A 315 -14.89 -2.42 -13.25
CA HIS A 315 -14.27 -1.22 -12.68
C HIS A 315 -12.78 -1.46 -12.44
N PHE A 316 -11.94 -0.65 -13.07
CA PHE A 316 -10.49 -0.57 -12.88
C PHE A 316 -9.99 0.80 -13.39
N TYR A 317 -8.76 1.17 -13.05
CA TYR A 317 -8.20 2.46 -13.47
C TYR A 317 -7.18 2.31 -14.59
N VAL A 318 -7.18 3.27 -15.51
CA VAL A 318 -6.02 3.55 -16.36
C VAL A 318 -5.03 4.31 -15.48
N PHE A 319 -3.85 3.77 -15.28
CA PHE A 319 -2.88 4.19 -14.29
C PHE A 319 -1.53 4.62 -14.88
N VAL A 320 -1.14 4.01 -16.01
CA VAL A 320 0.12 4.33 -16.70
C VAL A 320 -0.22 4.77 -18.13
N GLY A 321 0.11 6.03 -18.46
CA GLY A 321 -0.19 6.57 -19.80
C GLY A 321 -1.69 6.51 -20.13
N GLU A 322 -2.03 6.18 -21.38
CA GLU A 322 -3.42 6.17 -21.87
C GLU A 322 -4.08 4.79 -21.90
N THR A 323 -3.29 3.72 -21.77
CA THR A 323 -3.72 2.33 -21.99
C THR A 323 -3.20 1.35 -20.95
N GLY A 324 -2.26 1.77 -20.12
CA GLY A 324 -1.77 0.97 -19.01
C GLY A 324 -2.77 0.92 -17.85
N VAL A 325 -3.47 -0.19 -17.69
CA VAL A 325 -4.47 -0.38 -16.64
C VAL A 325 -3.86 -1.03 -15.41
N ARG A 326 -4.37 -0.67 -14.23
CA ARG A 326 -4.08 -1.31 -12.96
C ARG A 326 -5.26 -2.18 -12.55
N LEU A 327 -5.01 -3.46 -12.34
CA LEU A 327 -5.98 -4.44 -11.85
C LEU A 327 -5.54 -4.91 -10.45
N MET A 328 -6.30 -4.54 -9.42
CA MET A 328 -6.00 -4.88 -8.02
C MET A 328 -6.85 -6.05 -7.54
N CYS A 329 -6.21 -7.11 -7.07
CA CYS A 329 -6.89 -8.19 -6.35
C CYS A 329 -6.92 -7.87 -4.85
N ALA A 330 -8.05 -8.15 -4.20
CA ALA A 330 -8.25 -7.96 -2.77
C ALA A 330 -8.27 -9.30 -2.04
N TRP A 331 -8.32 -9.26 -0.73
CA TRP A 331 -8.37 -10.42 0.15
C TRP A 331 -9.57 -11.35 -0.14
N ASP A 332 -10.65 -10.81 -0.71
CA ASP A 332 -11.90 -11.51 -1.03
C ASP A 332 -12.14 -11.70 -2.53
N THR A 333 -11.16 -11.43 -3.38
CA THR A 333 -11.30 -11.60 -4.84
C THR A 333 -11.51 -13.08 -5.20
N PRO A 334 -12.67 -13.47 -5.75
CA PRO A 334 -12.92 -14.88 -6.10
C PRO A 334 -12.22 -15.25 -7.42
N ALA A 335 -11.78 -16.51 -7.52
CA ALA A 335 -11.15 -17.04 -8.74
C ALA A 335 -12.05 -16.91 -9.97
N GLU A 336 -13.37 -17.11 -9.80
CA GLU A 336 -14.38 -16.99 -10.85
C GLU A 336 -14.46 -15.56 -11.42
N ALA A 337 -14.18 -14.55 -10.60
CA ALA A 337 -14.11 -13.15 -11.07
C ALA A 337 -12.93 -12.93 -12.01
N VAL A 338 -11.77 -13.50 -11.66
CA VAL A 338 -10.57 -13.46 -12.51
C VAL A 338 -10.85 -14.14 -13.85
N ASP A 339 -11.42 -15.35 -13.82
CA ASP A 339 -11.71 -16.11 -15.02
C ASP A 339 -12.72 -15.40 -15.92
N ARG A 340 -13.77 -14.82 -15.33
CA ARG A 340 -14.77 -14.04 -16.06
C ARG A 340 -14.17 -12.78 -16.68
N PHE A 341 -13.33 -12.04 -15.95
CA PHE A 341 -12.65 -10.87 -16.51
C PHE A 341 -11.81 -11.22 -17.74
N VAL A 342 -11.06 -12.32 -17.67
CA VAL A 342 -10.23 -12.79 -18.79
C VAL A 342 -11.10 -13.22 -19.98
N ALA A 343 -12.24 -13.88 -19.73
CA ALA A 343 -13.17 -14.26 -20.80
C ALA A 343 -13.78 -13.03 -21.47
N ASP A 344 -14.20 -12.02 -20.69
CA ASP A 344 -14.76 -10.77 -21.21
C ASP A 344 -13.70 -9.96 -21.97
N LEU A 345 -12.45 -9.94 -21.50
CA LEU A 345 -11.32 -9.32 -22.22
C LEU A 345 -11.08 -9.98 -23.59
N ARG A 346 -11.04 -11.32 -23.63
CA ARG A 346 -10.91 -12.06 -24.90
C ARG A 346 -12.04 -11.74 -25.88
N ALA A 347 -13.28 -11.68 -25.38
CA ALA A 347 -14.46 -11.32 -26.17
C ALA A 347 -14.38 -9.86 -26.68
N ALA A 348 -13.88 -8.94 -25.86
CA ALA A 348 -13.67 -7.55 -26.25
C ALA A 348 -12.62 -7.41 -27.38
N LEU A 349 -11.52 -8.16 -27.27
CA LEU A 349 -10.42 -8.16 -28.24
C LEU A 349 -10.79 -8.87 -29.57
N ALA A 350 -11.74 -9.79 -29.55
CA ALA A 350 -12.24 -10.47 -30.76
C ALA A 350 -13.17 -9.60 -31.61
N LYS A 351 -13.71 -8.50 -31.07
CA LYS A 351 -14.57 -7.58 -31.83
C LYS A 351 -13.71 -6.76 -32.83
N PRO A 352 -14.09 -6.70 -34.11
CA PRO A 352 -13.40 -5.83 -35.06
C PRO A 352 -13.49 -4.38 -34.58
N SER A 353 -12.37 -3.62 -34.62
CA SER A 353 -12.40 -2.20 -34.25
C SER A 353 -13.32 -1.44 -35.22
N ALA A 354 -14.13 -0.51 -34.67
CA ALA A 354 -15.04 0.32 -35.47
C ALA A 354 -14.31 1.11 -36.62
N VAL A 355 -13.01 1.35 -36.46
CA VAL A 355 -12.16 1.98 -37.49
C VAL A 355 -11.98 1.06 -38.70
N ALA A 356 -11.90 -0.26 -38.51
CA ALA A 356 -11.80 -1.21 -39.63
C ALA A 356 -13.13 -1.36 -40.41
N GLN A 357 -14.26 -1.10 -39.75
CA GLN A 357 -15.58 -1.15 -40.41
C GLN A 357 -15.83 0.10 -41.27
N SER A 358 -15.35 1.27 -40.88
CA SER A 358 -15.52 2.51 -41.68
C SER A 358 -14.64 2.54 -42.92
N SER A 359 -13.47 1.91 -42.91
CA SER A 359 -12.62 1.78 -44.10
C SER A 359 -13.14 0.72 -45.12
N ALA A 360 -13.83 -0.32 -44.63
CA ALA A 360 -14.46 -1.32 -45.51
C ALA A 360 -15.75 -0.81 -46.16
N LEU A 361 -16.45 0.14 -45.54
CA LEU A 361 -17.60 0.83 -46.12
C LEU A 361 -17.20 1.95 -47.11
N ALA A 362 -16.01 2.53 -46.98
CA ALA A 362 -15.50 3.56 -47.89
C ALA A 362 -14.86 2.97 -49.16
N GLN A 363 -14.70 1.65 -49.25
CA GLN A 363 -14.17 0.92 -50.41
C GLN A 363 -15.25 0.17 -51.21
N ARG A 364 -16.53 0.34 -50.90
CA ARG A 364 -17.66 -0.11 -51.67
C ARG A 364 -18.42 1.09 -52.25
#